data_e65a7db2317462e5a23d5f8323dab6ee
#
_entry.id   e65a7db2317462e5a23d5f8323dab6ee
#
_cell.length_a   1.000
_cell.length_b   1.000
_cell.length_c   1.000
_cell.angle_alpha   90.00
_cell.angle_beta   90.00
_cell.angle_gamma   90.00
#
_symmetry.space_group_name_H-M   'P 1'
#
loop_
_entity.id
_entity.type
_entity.pdbx_description
1 polymer ?
#
loop_
_entity_poly.entity_id
_entity_poly.type
_entity_poly.pdbx_seq_one_letter_code
_entity_poly.pdbx_strand_id
1 'polypeptide(L)' 'EVDIISQLKDTLVFVEVKCRKSDFFSRPEQAINHKKEELYKLAAENYLEVNNLEYEIRFDVISIIHNNNKTEIEHFISAF' A
#
# COMPACT_ATOMS: atom_id res chain seq x y z
N GLU A 1 -4.33 1.30 -9.19
CA GLU A 1 -2.93 1.60 -9.38
C GLU A 1 -2.14 1.58 -8.10
N VAL A 2 -0.94 1.07 -8.18
CA VAL A 2 -0.05 0.90 -7.04
C VAL A 2 1.03 1.96 -7.10
N ASP A 3 1.28 2.63 -5.96
CA ASP A 3 2.25 3.72 -5.94
C ASP A 3 3.69 3.23 -5.97
N ILE A 4 3.99 2.17 -5.23
CA ILE A 4 5.35 1.66 -5.13
C ILE A 4 5.33 0.14 -5.16
N ILE A 5 6.25 -0.45 -5.90
CA ILE A 5 6.48 -1.90 -5.87
C ILE A 5 7.91 -2.10 -5.43
N SER A 6 8.08 -2.88 -4.36
CA SER A 6 9.38 -3.11 -3.76
C SER A 6 9.62 -4.61 -3.61
N GLN A 7 10.87 -5.01 -3.65
CA GLN A 7 11.23 -6.42 -3.47
C GLN A 7 11.99 -6.57 -2.16
N LEU A 8 11.54 -7.53 -1.35
CA LEU A 8 12.18 -7.87 -0.11
C LEU A 8 12.37 -9.39 -0.09
N LYS A 9 13.55 -9.85 -0.45
CA LYS A 9 13.86 -11.27 -0.61
C LYS A 9 12.90 -11.92 -1.61
N ASP A 10 12.07 -12.84 -1.16
CA ASP A 10 11.15 -13.57 -2.04
C ASP A 10 9.76 -12.95 -2.07
N THR A 11 9.61 -11.75 -1.53
CA THR A 11 8.32 -11.10 -1.43
C THR A 11 8.32 -9.80 -2.23
N LEU A 12 7.28 -9.61 -3.03
CA LEU A 12 7.01 -8.32 -3.66
C LEU A 12 6.01 -7.58 -2.79
N VAL A 13 6.36 -6.35 -2.44
CA VAL A 13 5.54 -5.51 -1.58
C VAL A 13 4.93 -4.42 -2.43
N PHE A 14 3.61 -4.41 -2.48
CA PHE A 14 2.85 -3.40 -3.21
C PHE A 14 2.36 -2.38 -2.19
N VAL A 15 2.75 -1.14 -2.36
CA VAL A 15 2.57 -0.11 -1.35
C VAL A 15 1.64 0.97 -1.84
N GLU A 16 0.65 1.28 -1.04
CA GLU A 16 -0.23 2.42 -1.24
C GLU A 16 0.22 3.53 -0.30
N VAL A 17 0.45 4.72 -0.86
CA VAL A 17 0.88 5.88 -0.06
C VAL A 17 -0.30 6.82 0.10
N LYS A 18 -0.62 7.15 1.33
CA LYS A 18 -1.71 8.07 1.66
C LYS A 18 -1.15 9.30 2.37
N CYS A 19 -1.33 10.47 1.76
CA CYS A 19 -0.91 11.75 2.33
C CYS A 19 -2.14 12.52 2.77
N ARG A 20 -2.14 12.99 4.00
CA ARG A 20 -3.24 13.76 4.56
C ARG A 20 -2.73 14.87 5.44
N LYS A 21 -3.53 15.91 5.59
CA LYS A 21 -3.19 16.98 6.52
C LYS A 21 -3.44 16.57 7.97
N SER A 22 -4.35 15.62 8.15
CA SER A 22 -4.75 15.19 9.48
C SER A 22 -5.48 13.86 9.36
N ASP A 23 -5.40 13.04 10.42
CA ASP A 23 -6.14 11.78 10.47
C ASP A 23 -7.46 11.94 11.22
N PHE A 24 -7.92 13.17 11.34
CA PHE A 24 -9.06 13.52 12.18
C PHE A 24 -10.32 12.71 11.88
N PHE A 25 -10.60 12.51 10.59
CA PHE A 25 -11.86 11.88 10.19
C PHE A 25 -11.79 10.40 9.99
N SER A 26 -10.61 9.88 9.68
CA SER A 26 -10.47 8.44 9.47
C SER A 26 -9.00 8.06 9.53
N ARG A 27 -8.77 6.83 9.87
CA ARG A 27 -7.41 6.29 9.84
C ARG A 27 -7.01 6.03 8.40
N PRO A 28 -5.76 6.31 8.03
CA PRO A 28 -5.33 6.15 6.64
C PRO A 28 -5.52 4.75 6.07
N GLU A 29 -5.28 3.71 6.88
CA GLU A 29 -5.43 2.33 6.42
C GLU A 29 -6.89 1.98 6.14
N GLN A 30 -7.83 2.74 6.70
CA GLN A 30 -9.26 2.52 6.46
C GLN A 30 -9.71 3.08 5.12
N ALA A 31 -8.84 3.78 4.41
CA ALA A 31 -9.16 4.27 3.08
C ALA A 31 -9.20 3.15 2.05
N ILE A 32 -8.63 2.00 2.38
CA ILE A 32 -8.64 0.84 1.49
C ILE A 32 -9.91 0.06 1.77
N ASN A 33 -10.85 0.06 0.81
CA ASN A 33 -12.07 -0.72 0.96
C ASN A 33 -11.92 -2.05 0.22
N HIS A 34 -12.92 -2.92 0.36
CA HIS A 34 -12.88 -4.26 -0.19
C HIS A 34 -12.69 -4.28 -1.70
N LYS A 35 -13.36 -3.40 -2.40
CA LYS A 35 -13.26 -3.32 -3.84
C LYS A 35 -11.87 -2.92 -4.30
N LYS A 36 -11.28 -1.95 -3.63
CA LYS A 36 -9.94 -1.50 -3.95
C LYS A 36 -8.92 -2.58 -3.65
N GLU A 37 -9.14 -3.32 -2.57
CA GLU A 37 -8.30 -4.44 -2.20
C GLU A 37 -8.30 -5.50 -3.30
N GLU A 38 -9.47 -5.82 -3.84
CA GLU A 38 -9.56 -6.80 -4.92
C GLU A 38 -8.83 -6.31 -6.18
N LEU A 39 -8.96 -5.04 -6.50
CA LEU A 39 -8.28 -4.47 -7.65
C LEU A 39 -6.76 -4.54 -7.49
N TYR A 40 -6.27 -4.31 -6.29
CA TYR A 40 -4.84 -4.39 -6.01
C TYR A 40 -4.35 -5.82 -6.17
N LYS A 41 -5.13 -6.80 -5.70
CA LYS A 41 -4.75 -8.20 -5.85
C LYS A 41 -4.68 -8.61 -7.31
N LEU A 42 -5.63 -8.17 -8.11
CA LEU A 42 -5.62 -8.45 -9.53
C LEU A 42 -4.42 -7.81 -10.21
N ALA A 43 -4.13 -6.57 -9.85
CA ALA A 43 -2.98 -5.87 -10.43
C ALA A 43 -1.68 -6.57 -10.08
N ALA A 44 -1.55 -7.05 -8.85
CA ALA A 44 -0.36 -7.77 -8.42
C ALA A 44 -0.19 -9.09 -9.18
N GLU A 45 -1.27 -9.84 -9.31
CA GLU A 45 -1.23 -11.10 -10.05
C GLU A 45 -0.85 -10.89 -11.50
N ASN A 46 -1.42 -9.86 -12.11
CA ASN A 46 -1.09 -9.53 -13.48
C ASN A 46 0.37 -9.11 -13.64
N TYR A 47 0.88 -8.37 -12.68
CA TYR A 47 2.27 -7.93 -12.69
C TYR A 47 3.22 -9.14 -12.67
N LEU A 48 2.93 -10.09 -11.80
CA LEU A 48 3.74 -11.31 -11.71
C LEU A 48 3.68 -12.11 -13.00
N GLU A 49 2.49 -12.23 -13.56
CA GLU A 49 2.29 -13.02 -14.77
C GLU A 49 3.00 -12.40 -15.97
N VAL A 50 2.81 -11.09 -16.15
CA VAL A 50 3.40 -10.37 -17.29
C VAL A 50 4.92 -10.40 -17.22
N ASN A 51 5.49 -10.33 -16.03
CA ASN A 51 6.93 -10.31 -15.85
C ASN A 51 7.52 -11.69 -15.57
N ASN A 52 6.68 -12.71 -15.60
CA ASN A 52 7.10 -14.11 -15.41
C ASN A 52 7.86 -14.30 -14.10
N LEU A 53 7.26 -13.80 -13.00
CA LEU A 53 7.87 -13.83 -11.69
C LEU A 53 7.13 -14.77 -10.76
N GLU A 54 7.86 -15.39 -9.83
CA GLU A 54 7.27 -16.23 -8.79
C GLU A 54 7.70 -15.69 -7.44
N TYR A 55 6.85 -14.84 -6.86
CA TYR A 55 7.11 -14.23 -5.57
C TYR A 55 5.87 -14.28 -4.69
N GLU A 56 6.10 -14.22 -3.39
CA GLU A 56 5.02 -13.95 -2.47
C GLU A 56 4.60 -12.49 -2.63
N ILE A 57 3.36 -12.20 -2.31
CA ILE A 57 2.82 -10.85 -2.44
C ILE A 57 2.41 -10.32 -1.07
N ARG A 58 2.77 -9.08 -0.81
CA ARG A 58 2.37 -8.39 0.42
C ARG A 58 1.88 -6.99 0.06
N PHE A 59 0.81 -6.56 0.70
CA PHE A 59 0.24 -5.23 0.49
C PHE A 59 0.43 -4.39 1.73
N ASP A 60 1.11 -3.27 1.58
CA ASP A 60 1.40 -2.36 2.67
C ASP A 60 0.77 -1.00 2.40
N VAL A 61 0.53 -0.25 3.46
CA VAL A 61 0.09 1.13 3.36
C VAL A 61 1.09 2.00 4.12
N ILE A 62 1.49 3.10 3.50
CA ILE A 62 2.29 4.11 4.18
C ILE A 62 1.42 5.34 4.31
N SER A 63 1.25 5.77 5.55
CA SER A 63 0.45 6.93 5.88
C SER A 63 1.37 8.09 6.21
N ILE A 64 1.15 9.22 5.55
CA ILE A 64 1.90 10.43 5.82
C ILE A 64 0.90 11.50 6.23
N ILE A 65 1.04 11.96 7.46
CA ILE A 65 0.16 12.99 7.99
C ILE A 65 1.00 14.23 8.25
N HIS A 66 0.63 15.32 7.61
CA HIS A 66 1.34 16.58 7.74
C HIS A 66 0.41 17.62 8.35
N ASN A 67 0.79 18.16 9.51
CA ASN A 67 -0.05 19.11 10.22
C ASN A 67 0.82 20.05 11.03
N ASN A 68 0.64 21.38 10.83
CA ASN A 68 1.32 22.41 11.62
C ASN A 68 2.82 22.19 11.76
N ASN A 69 3.50 22.02 10.62
CA ASN A 69 4.95 21.83 10.58
C ASN A 69 5.44 20.51 11.15
N LYS A 70 4.52 19.60 11.42
CA LYS A 70 4.88 18.26 11.85
C LYS A 70 4.50 17.26 10.77
N THR A 71 5.36 16.29 10.58
CA THR A 71 5.09 15.20 9.64
C THR A 71 5.22 13.89 10.38
N GLU A 72 4.18 13.07 10.30
CA GLU A 72 4.17 11.74 10.91
C GLU A 72 4.04 10.71 9.81
N ILE A 73 4.90 9.71 9.84
CA ILE A 73 4.90 8.64 8.86
C ILE A 73 4.68 7.32 9.58
N GLU A 74 3.71 6.57 9.12
CA GLU A 74 3.41 5.25 9.65
C GLU A 74 3.40 4.24 8.53
N HIS A 75 3.98 3.08 8.78
CA HIS A 75 4.03 2.02 7.81
C HIS A 75 3.21 0.84 8.34
N PHE A 76 2.15 0.50 7.62
CA PHE A 76 1.28 -0.61 7.98
C PHE A 76 1.64 -1.80 7.11
N ILE A 77 2.31 -2.76 7.70
CA ILE A 77 2.74 -3.97 7.00
C ILE A 77 1.57 -4.94 6.93
N SER A 78 1.40 -5.54 5.76
CA SER A 78 0.31 -6.49 5.52
C SER A 78 -1.04 -5.84 5.87
N ALA A 79 -1.28 -4.68 5.30
CA ALA A 79 -2.46 -3.89 5.62
C ALA A 79 -3.75 -4.54 5.09
N PHE A 80 -3.64 -5.38 4.05
CA PHE A 80 -4.79 -6.11 3.53
C PHE A 80 -4.38 -7.32 2.69
#